data_1f3df15be72430907e2a31eedda03e5d
#
_entry.id   1f3df15be72430907e2a31eedda03e5d
#
_cell.length_a   1.000
_cell.length_b   1.000
_cell.length_c   1.000
_cell.angle_alpha   90.00
_cell.angle_beta   90.00
_cell.angle_gamma   90.00
#
_symmetry.space_group_name_H-M   'P 1'
#
loop_
_entity.id
_entity.type
_entity.pdbx_description
1 polymer ?
#
loop_
_entity_poly.entity_id
_entity_poly.type
_entity_poly.pdbx_seq_one_letter_code
_entity_poly.pdbx_strand_id
1 'polypeptide(L)'
;LAIYVIADVYRGAKPVPAQTAGISSVAQGEWQTKTDDQGEVVVTVTPQALDGNTAQWKFAVGLNTHSVSLDQDLTKVSVLIDGKGNRYKPIAWEGPGPGGHHRQGTLVFSAISPAPRSVEIIIKDIGGIPERTFAWELK
;
A
#
# COMPACT_ATOMS: atom_id res chain seq x y z
N LEU A 1 -29.71 38.84 20.41
CA LEU A 1 -29.57 38.38 20.17
C LEU A 1 -29.16 37.54 19.65
N ALA A 2 -29.14 37.53 19.76
CA ALA A 2 -28.81 36.73 19.34
C ALA A 2 -28.35 35.95 18.74
N ILE A 3 -28.32 36.06 18.85
CA ILE A 3 -28.04 35.38 18.37
C ILE A 3 -27.40 34.75 17.84
N TYR A 4 -27.34 34.77 17.94
CA TYR A 4 -26.86 34.00 17.49
C TYR A 4 -26.22 33.30 17.14
N VAL A 5 -26.07 33.42 17.41
CA VAL A 5 -25.71 32.61 17.15
C VAL A 5 -25.23 31.90 16.69
N ILE A 6 -25.22 32.02 16.91
CA ILE A 6 -24.96 31.20 16.55
C ILE A 6 -24.42 30.59 15.95
N ALA A 7 -24.41 30.73 16.16
CA ALA A 7 -24.10 29.96 15.72
C ALA A 7 -23.44 29.39 15.27
N ASP A 8 -23.36 29.53 15.42
CA ASP A 8 -22.94 28.74 15.08
C ASP A 8 -22.40 28.16 14.77
N VAL A 9 -22.35 28.65 15.11
CA VAL A 9 -22.14 27.86 14.87
C VAL A 9 -21.60 27.28 14.41
N TYR A 10 -21.51 27.40 14.44
CA TYR A 10 -21.21 26.57 13.96
C TYR A 10 -20.66 26.10 13.63
N ARG A 11 -20.46 26.43 13.87
CA ARG A 11 -20.23 25.76 13.49
C ARG A 11 -19.73 25.11 13.08
N GLY A 12 -19.55 25.46 13.22
CA GLY A 12 -19.37 24.47 12.93
C GLY A 12 -18.71 23.96 12.50
N ALA A 13 -18.64 24.13 12.62
CA ALA A 13 -18.35 23.31 12.27
C ALA A 13 -17.78 22.83 11.95
N LYS A 14 -17.61 22.84 12.00
CA LYS A 14 -17.22 22.11 11.68
C LYS A 14 -16.76 21.45 11.27
N PRO A 15 -16.70 21.66 11.37
CA PRO A 15 -16.35 20.77 10.96
C PRO A 15 -15.95 20.13 10.57
N VAL A 16 -15.79 20.16 10.65
CA VAL A 16 -15.58 19.33 10.37
C VAL A 16 -15.23 18.79 9.81
N PRO A 17 -15.18 18.74 9.75
CA PRO A 17 -14.92 17.96 9.26
C PRO A 17 -14.51 17.41 8.76
N ALA A 18 -14.29 17.38 8.78
CA ALA A 18 -14.04 16.69 8.43
C ALA A 18 -13.78 16.08 8.16
N GLN A 19 -13.73 15.88 8.18
CA GLN A 19 -13.65 15.13 8.14
C GLN A 19 -13.62 14.49 7.52
N THR A 20 -13.75 14.59 7.29
CA THR A 20 -13.90 14.04 6.70
C THR A 20 -13.43 13.48 5.95
N ALA A 21 -13.42 13.99 5.84
CA ALA A 21 -12.84 13.46 4.66
C ALA A 21 -12.37 12.11 4.79
N GLY A 22 -11.80 11.92 5.58
CA GLY A 22 -11.35 10.60 5.69
C GLY A 22 -12.42 9.56 5.58
N ILE A 23 -13.54 9.99 5.24
CA ILE A 23 -14.64 9.08 5.19
C ILE A 23 -14.42 7.99 4.17
N SER A 24 -14.00 8.39 3.00
CA SER A 24 -13.77 7.38 1.99
C SER A 24 -12.73 6.40 2.44
N SER A 25 -11.91 6.80 3.36
CA SER A 25 -10.89 5.89 3.86
C SER A 25 -11.51 4.73 4.63
N VAL A 26 -12.75 4.84 4.99
CA VAL A 26 -13.41 3.74 5.66
C VAL A 26 -13.41 2.52 4.76
N ALA A 27 -13.83 2.70 3.53
CA ALA A 27 -13.83 1.58 2.60
C ALA A 27 -12.42 1.07 2.37
N GLN A 28 -11.45 1.96 2.45
CA GLN A 28 -10.08 1.58 2.22
C GLN A 28 -9.46 0.97 3.45
N GLY A 29 -10.16 1.00 4.57
CA GLY A 29 -9.62 0.45 5.78
C GLY A 29 -9.30 -1.01 5.70
N GLU A 30 -9.96 -1.73 4.79
CA GLU A 30 -9.67 -3.15 4.63
C GLU A 30 -8.25 -3.38 4.14
N TRP A 31 -7.73 -2.45 3.39
CA TRP A 31 -6.41 -2.63 2.77
C TRP A 31 -5.54 -1.46 3.15
N GLN A 32 -5.09 -1.50 4.38
CA GLN A 32 -4.30 -0.41 4.93
C GLN A 32 -2.88 -0.46 4.41
N THR A 33 -2.27 0.70 4.38
CA THR A 33 -0.85 0.79 4.11
C THR A 33 -0.09 0.09 5.23
N LYS A 34 0.83 -0.75 4.85
CA LYS A 34 1.75 -1.39 5.79
C LYS A 34 3.14 -0.84 5.56
N THR A 35 3.85 -0.64 6.64
CA THR A 35 5.17 -0.01 6.59
C THR A 35 6.19 -0.91 7.28
N ASP A 36 7.34 -1.05 6.65
CA ASP A 36 8.47 -1.77 7.22
C ASP A 36 9.66 -0.82 7.17
N ASP A 37 10.14 -0.43 8.34
CA ASP A 37 11.24 0.53 8.42
C ASP A 37 12.52 -0.09 8.96
N GLN A 38 12.71 -1.37 8.76
CA GLN A 38 13.94 -2.03 9.15
C GLN A 38 15.11 -1.54 8.32
N GLY A 39 16.27 -1.40 8.96
CA GLY A 39 17.48 -1.02 8.26
C GLY A 39 17.42 0.40 7.76
N GLU A 40 18.04 0.62 6.61
CA GLU A 40 18.20 1.97 6.08
C GLU A 40 17.15 2.37 5.07
N VAL A 41 16.21 1.49 4.77
CA VAL A 41 15.17 1.77 3.79
C VAL A 41 13.82 1.55 4.44
N VAL A 42 12.94 2.53 4.27
CA VAL A 42 11.54 2.40 4.68
C VAL A 42 10.75 1.95 3.47
N VAL A 43 10.02 0.87 3.62
CA VAL A 43 9.21 0.32 2.54
C VAL A 43 7.75 0.38 2.95
N THR A 44 6.91 0.95 2.08
CA THR A 44 5.47 0.99 2.31
C THR A 44 4.77 0.27 1.18
N VAL A 45 3.69 -0.43 1.51
CA VAL A 45 2.88 -1.13 0.53
C VAL A 45 1.41 -0.89 0.84
N THR A 46 0.66 -0.48 -0.19
CA THR A 46 -0.76 -0.23 -0.06
C THR A 46 -1.50 -0.94 -1.18
N PRO A 47 -2.36 -1.90 -0.87
CA PRO A 47 -3.19 -2.51 -1.91
C PRO A 47 -4.16 -1.49 -2.47
N GLN A 48 -4.46 -1.59 -3.75
CA GLN A 48 -5.36 -0.65 -4.37
C GLN A 48 -6.72 -1.24 -4.65
N ALA A 49 -6.78 -2.37 -5.32
CA ALA A 49 -8.08 -3.00 -5.58
C ALA A 49 -7.85 -4.49 -5.69
N LEU A 50 -8.26 -5.22 -4.66
CA LEU A 50 -8.03 -6.66 -4.57
C LEU A 50 -9.35 -7.41 -4.61
N ASP A 51 -10.22 -7.05 -5.50
CA ASP A 51 -11.50 -7.73 -5.59
C ASP A 51 -11.48 -8.71 -6.77
N GLY A 52 -12.53 -9.48 -6.87
CA GLY A 52 -12.60 -10.51 -7.90
C GLY A 52 -13.03 -9.99 -9.26
N ASN A 53 -13.23 -8.69 -9.40
CA ASN A 53 -13.78 -8.12 -10.62
C ASN A 53 -12.73 -7.53 -11.54
N THR A 54 -11.48 -7.51 -11.12
CA THR A 54 -10.41 -6.94 -11.93
C THR A 54 -9.49 -8.06 -12.40
N ALA A 55 -8.87 -7.85 -13.54
CA ALA A 55 -7.93 -8.83 -14.10
C ALA A 55 -6.55 -8.69 -13.46
N GLN A 56 -6.28 -7.54 -12.84
CA GLN A 56 -4.98 -7.26 -12.26
C GLN A 56 -5.13 -6.72 -10.85
N TRP A 57 -4.24 -7.15 -9.99
CA TRP A 57 -4.16 -6.64 -8.63
C TRP A 57 -2.95 -5.73 -8.55
N LYS A 58 -3.12 -4.57 -7.94
CA LYS A 58 -2.09 -3.55 -7.90
C LYS A 58 -1.80 -3.14 -6.47
N PHE A 59 -0.53 -2.94 -6.21
CA PHE A 59 -0.05 -2.53 -4.89
C PHE A 59 0.85 -1.32 -5.07
N ALA A 60 0.51 -0.22 -4.43
CA ALA A 60 1.37 0.95 -4.43
C ALA A 60 2.54 0.68 -3.50
N VAL A 61 3.75 0.87 -3.99
CA VAL A 61 4.96 0.58 -3.23
C VAL A 61 5.83 1.82 -3.19
N GLY A 62 6.29 2.16 -1.99
CA GLY A 62 7.22 3.27 -1.82
C GLY A 62 8.48 2.79 -1.13
N LEU A 63 9.61 3.23 -1.63
CA LEU A 63 10.93 2.94 -1.05
C LEU A 63 11.61 4.27 -0.77
N ASN A 64 12.04 4.47 0.46
CA ASN A 64 12.68 5.72 0.84
C ASN A 64 13.90 5.45 1.70
N THR A 65 14.98 6.14 1.41
CA THR A 65 16.21 6.00 2.16
C THR A 65 16.98 7.33 2.12
N HIS A 66 17.94 7.45 3.01
CA HIS A 66 18.86 8.59 3.01
C HIS A 66 20.29 8.18 2.74
N SER A 67 20.55 6.89 2.65
CA SER A 67 21.94 6.45 2.70
C SER A 67 22.32 5.43 1.66
N VAL A 68 21.38 4.70 1.06
CA VAL A 68 21.74 3.64 0.12
C VAL A 68 21.04 3.85 -1.22
N SER A 69 21.52 3.17 -2.24
CA SER A 69 20.91 3.25 -3.54
C SER A 69 19.85 2.17 -3.66
N LEU A 70 18.73 2.51 -4.30
CA LEU A 70 17.61 1.60 -4.46
C LEU A 70 17.71 0.94 -5.84
N ASP A 71 18.58 -0.04 -5.95
CA ASP A 71 18.98 -0.59 -7.25
C ASP A 71 18.22 -1.85 -7.66
N GLN A 72 17.36 -2.37 -6.83
CA GLN A 72 16.72 -3.64 -7.09
C GLN A 72 15.64 -3.53 -8.16
N ASP A 73 15.49 -4.61 -8.93
CA ASP A 73 14.37 -4.74 -9.85
C ASP A 73 13.21 -5.33 -9.07
N LEU A 74 12.19 -4.52 -8.84
CA LEU A 74 11.09 -4.92 -7.97
C LEU A 74 10.27 -6.08 -8.53
N THR A 75 10.32 -6.30 -9.84
CA THR A 75 9.64 -7.47 -10.39
C THR A 75 10.38 -8.76 -10.08
N LYS A 76 11.66 -8.66 -9.75
CA LYS A 76 12.46 -9.85 -9.44
C LYS A 76 12.53 -10.15 -7.97
N VAL A 77 12.43 -9.13 -7.13
CA VAL A 77 12.61 -9.33 -5.69
C VAL A 77 11.28 -9.41 -4.94
N SER A 78 10.16 -9.26 -5.63
CA SER A 78 8.86 -9.28 -4.98
C SER A 78 8.09 -10.52 -5.34
N VAL A 79 7.26 -11.00 -4.41
CA VAL A 79 6.40 -12.15 -4.65
C VAL A 79 5.11 -11.95 -3.87
N LEU A 80 4.01 -12.39 -4.46
CA LEU A 80 2.70 -12.39 -3.83
C LEU A 80 2.38 -13.83 -3.44
N ILE A 81 1.92 -14.04 -2.21
CA ILE A 81 1.64 -15.37 -1.70
C ILE A 81 0.20 -15.39 -1.21
N ASP A 82 -0.55 -16.41 -1.63
CA ASP A 82 -1.93 -16.55 -1.15
C ASP A 82 -1.95 -17.34 0.16
N GLY A 83 -3.13 -17.54 0.71
CA GLY A 83 -3.25 -18.19 1.99
C GLY A 83 -2.89 -19.67 1.98
N LYS A 84 -2.69 -20.25 0.80
CA LYS A 84 -2.32 -21.65 0.68
C LYS A 84 -0.85 -21.85 0.37
N GLY A 85 -0.09 -20.76 0.28
CA GLY A 85 1.33 -20.86 0.00
C GLY A 85 1.70 -20.79 -1.46
N ASN A 86 0.75 -20.60 -2.36
CA ASN A 86 1.07 -20.44 -3.77
C ASN A 86 1.74 -19.09 -4.00
N ARG A 87 2.73 -19.08 -4.88
CA ARG A 87 3.57 -17.92 -5.09
C ARG A 87 3.36 -17.38 -6.50
N TYR A 88 3.24 -16.06 -6.60
CA TYR A 88 2.97 -15.37 -7.87
C TYR A 88 3.96 -14.25 -8.05
N LYS A 89 4.52 -14.16 -9.24
CA LYS A 89 5.47 -13.09 -9.54
C LYS A 89 4.75 -11.88 -10.11
N PRO A 90 5.29 -10.67 -9.89
CA PRO A 90 4.71 -9.49 -10.52
C PRO A 90 4.78 -9.60 -12.03
N ILE A 91 3.78 -9.04 -12.70
CA ILE A 91 3.84 -8.96 -14.16
C ILE A 91 4.41 -7.63 -14.61
N ALA A 92 4.48 -6.63 -13.73
CA ALA A 92 5.04 -5.34 -14.11
C ALA A 92 5.36 -4.51 -12.86
N TRP A 93 6.28 -3.59 -13.04
CA TRP A 93 6.53 -2.49 -12.11
C TRP A 93 6.27 -1.20 -12.88
N GLU A 94 5.29 -0.44 -12.43
CA GLU A 94 4.93 0.83 -13.06
C GLU A 94 5.49 1.95 -12.21
N GLY A 95 6.69 2.37 -12.51
CA GLY A 95 7.37 3.40 -11.75
C GLY A 95 8.78 3.58 -12.23
N PRO A 96 9.56 4.37 -11.51
CA PRO A 96 10.94 4.64 -11.92
C PRO A 96 11.80 3.39 -11.83
N GLY A 97 12.82 3.35 -12.68
CA GLY A 97 13.78 2.25 -12.68
C GLY A 97 14.69 2.29 -11.46
N PRO A 98 15.66 1.36 -11.45
CA PRO A 98 16.58 1.28 -10.32
C PRO A 98 17.37 2.57 -10.13
N GLY A 99 17.73 2.84 -8.88
CA GLY A 99 18.58 3.95 -8.53
C GLY A 99 17.88 4.96 -7.66
N GLY A 100 18.68 5.87 -7.10
CA GLY A 100 18.16 6.96 -6.31
C GLY A 100 17.81 6.55 -4.89
N HIS A 101 17.26 7.51 -4.16
CA HIS A 101 16.89 7.33 -2.75
C HIS A 101 15.40 7.27 -2.53
N HIS A 102 14.61 7.52 -3.55
CA HIS A 102 13.15 7.50 -3.46
C HIS A 102 12.60 6.84 -4.71
N ARG A 103 11.81 5.82 -4.52
CA ARG A 103 11.13 5.18 -5.64
C ARG A 103 9.69 4.94 -5.22
N GLN A 104 8.77 5.34 -6.06
CA GLN A 104 7.35 5.16 -5.77
C GLN A 104 6.65 4.74 -7.04
N GLY A 105 5.92 3.66 -6.98
CA GLY A 105 5.24 3.14 -8.15
C GLY A 105 4.27 2.05 -7.76
N THR A 106 3.93 1.23 -8.73
CA THR A 106 2.91 0.20 -8.55
C THR A 106 3.43 -1.14 -9.02
N LEU A 107 3.34 -2.13 -8.14
CA LEU A 107 3.57 -3.52 -8.52
C LEU A 107 2.25 -4.10 -9.01
N VAL A 108 2.29 -4.75 -10.16
CA VAL A 108 1.11 -5.30 -10.79
C VAL A 108 1.23 -6.82 -10.83
N PHE A 109 0.18 -7.49 -10.39
CA PHE A 109 0.08 -8.96 -10.42
C PHE A 109 -1.18 -9.34 -11.16
N SER A 110 -1.24 -10.55 -11.69
CA SER A 110 -2.51 -11.09 -12.15
C SER A 110 -3.39 -11.34 -10.93
N ALA A 111 -4.67 -11.07 -11.06
CA ALA A 111 -5.59 -11.33 -9.97
C ALA A 111 -5.63 -12.83 -9.69
N ILE A 112 -5.74 -13.19 -8.42
CA ILE A 112 -5.82 -14.59 -8.02
C ILE A 112 -7.28 -14.98 -8.02
N SER A 113 -7.59 -16.06 -8.72
CA SER A 113 -8.97 -16.52 -8.83
C SER A 113 -9.02 -18.02 -8.54
N PRO A 114 -9.91 -18.46 -7.64
CA PRO A 114 -10.80 -17.62 -6.83
C PRO A 114 -10.03 -16.81 -5.81
N ALA A 115 -10.63 -15.72 -5.35
CA ALA A 115 -9.96 -14.82 -4.43
C ALA A 115 -9.62 -15.53 -3.13
N PRO A 116 -8.39 -15.43 -2.63
CA PRO A 116 -8.02 -16.05 -1.37
C PRO A 116 -8.54 -15.24 -0.19
N ARG A 117 -8.44 -15.81 0.99
CA ARG A 117 -8.84 -15.09 2.20
C ARG A 117 -7.80 -14.09 2.65
N SER A 118 -6.57 -14.32 2.29
CA SER A 118 -5.48 -13.44 2.68
C SER A 118 -4.39 -13.49 1.64
N VAL A 119 -3.59 -12.43 1.61
CA VAL A 119 -2.42 -12.39 0.74
C VAL A 119 -1.26 -11.76 1.51
N GLU A 120 -0.06 -12.13 1.10
CA GLU A 120 1.17 -11.53 1.60
C GLU A 120 2.00 -11.07 0.42
N ILE A 121 2.65 -9.94 0.57
CA ILE A 121 3.74 -9.56 -0.35
C ILE A 121 5.03 -9.68 0.42
N ILE A 122 6.01 -10.34 -0.18
CA ILE A 122 7.37 -10.40 0.34
C ILE A 122 8.25 -9.65 -0.64
N ILE A 123 9.01 -8.68 -0.13
CA ILE A 123 9.98 -7.94 -0.92
C ILE A 123 11.34 -8.22 -0.33
N LYS A 124 12.26 -8.69 -1.17
CA LYS A 124 13.55 -9.19 -0.72
C LYS A 124 14.67 -8.22 -1.03
N ASP A 125 15.71 -8.32 -0.24
CA ASP A 125 17.01 -7.71 -0.55
C ASP A 125 16.98 -6.20 -0.69
N ILE A 126 16.13 -5.53 0.05
CA ILE A 126 16.08 -4.08 0.04
C ILE A 126 16.78 -3.57 1.30
N GLY A 127 17.83 -2.77 1.09
CA GLY A 127 18.52 -2.15 2.20
C GLY A 127 19.18 -3.13 3.15
N GLY A 128 19.64 -4.25 2.62
CA GLY A 128 20.31 -5.26 3.45
C GLY A 128 19.38 -6.14 4.26
N ILE A 129 18.08 -5.97 4.12
CA ILE A 129 17.10 -6.79 4.82
C ILE A 129 16.68 -7.92 3.88
N PRO A 130 16.87 -9.19 4.29
CA PRO A 130 16.59 -10.30 3.36
C PRO A 130 15.14 -10.40 2.93
N GLU A 131 14.20 -10.18 3.84
CA GLU A 131 12.78 -10.27 3.49
C GLU A 131 11.98 -9.29 4.32
N ARG A 132 11.03 -8.64 3.66
CA ARG A 132 10.04 -7.81 4.33
C ARG A 132 8.67 -8.32 3.93
N THR A 133 7.81 -8.56 4.90
CA THR A 133 6.52 -9.20 4.66
C THR A 133 5.38 -8.25 5.00
N PHE A 134 4.42 -8.17 4.10
CA PHE A 134 3.25 -7.31 4.25
C PHE A 134 2.02 -8.17 3.99
N ALA A 135 1.12 -8.24 4.94
CA ALA A 135 -0.01 -9.17 4.87
C ALA A 135 -1.34 -8.46 5.06
N TRP A 136 -2.35 -8.93 4.35
CA TRP A 136 -3.71 -8.40 4.45
C TRP A 136 -4.71 -9.52 4.44
N GLU A 137 -5.80 -9.31 5.17
CA GLU A 137 -6.95 -10.19 5.14
C GLU A 137 -7.92 -9.65 4.11
N LEU A 138 -8.39 -10.50 3.22
CA LEU A 138 -9.32 -10.07 2.18
C LEU A 138 -10.76 -10.34 2.58
N LYS A 139 -10.95 -11.20 3.54
CA LYS A 139 -12.27 -11.49 4.03
C LYS A 139 -12.20 -12.11 5.43
#